data_1c0cf6d5d3f3e8a2d1d6cf1a32240716
#
_entry.id   1c0cf6d5d3f3e8a2d1d6cf1a32240716
#
_cell.length_a   1.000
_cell.length_b   1.000
_cell.length_c   1.000
_cell.angle_alpha   90.00
_cell.angle_beta   90.00
_cell.angle_gamma   90.00
#
_symmetry.space_group_name_H-M   'P 1'
#
loop_
_entity.id
_entity.type
_entity.pdbx_description
1 polymer ?
#
loop_
_entity_poly.entity_id
_entity_poly.type
_entity_poly.pdbx_seq_one_letter_code
_entity_poly.pdbx_strand_id
1 'polypeptide(L)'
;LSVLEVETQIARPLHIEQMSRPQVQKSAPKAVDTTKKQRGRPKGSKNKNQEEVDFSPFQTQLKGCIRHALNLTHNTIEFKYFVYDGALGNNAGVQMVKQTGLYVISKLRHDSELYFPFLDEQKGRGKPRK
;
A
#
# COMPACT_ATOMS: atom_id res chain seq x y z
N LEU A 1 -9.15 -14.89 -0.49
CA LEU A 1 -9.61 -14.09 0.65
C LEU A 1 -10.44 -14.94 1.59
N SER A 2 -10.25 -14.74 2.88
CA SER A 2 -11.06 -15.39 3.93
C SER A 2 -11.50 -14.36 4.95
N VAL A 3 -12.61 -14.63 5.61
CA VAL A 3 -13.11 -13.87 6.75
C VAL A 3 -12.70 -14.58 8.02
N LEU A 4 -12.09 -13.86 8.94
CA LEU A 4 -11.79 -14.33 10.27
C LEU A 4 -12.84 -13.79 11.24
N GLU A 5 -13.56 -14.68 11.88
CA GLU A 5 -14.43 -14.36 12.97
C GLU A 5 -13.61 -14.29 14.27
N VAL A 6 -13.56 -13.10 14.87
CA VAL A 6 -12.63 -12.81 15.98
C VAL A 6 -12.97 -13.61 17.24
N GLU A 7 -14.25 -13.80 17.52
CA GLU A 7 -14.71 -14.50 18.72
C GLU A 7 -14.42 -16.00 18.68
N THR A 8 -14.69 -16.64 17.55
CA THR A 8 -14.50 -18.09 17.37
C THR A 8 -13.13 -18.45 16.82
N GLN A 9 -12.37 -17.48 16.33
CA GLN A 9 -11.08 -17.65 15.61
C GLN A 9 -11.17 -18.59 14.39
N ILE A 10 -12.35 -18.71 13.80
CA ILE A 10 -12.60 -19.54 12.62
C ILE A 10 -12.42 -18.70 11.37
N ALA A 11 -11.56 -19.15 10.47
CA ALA A 11 -11.37 -18.57 9.15
C ALA A 11 -12.27 -19.27 8.12
N ARG A 12 -13.15 -18.51 7.47
CA ARG A 12 -14.05 -19.02 6.41
C ARG A 12 -13.61 -18.47 5.06
N PRO A 13 -13.40 -19.31 4.04
CA PRO A 13 -13.06 -18.83 2.70
C PRO A 13 -14.24 -18.04 2.12
N LEU A 14 -13.97 -16.83 1.64
CA LEU A 14 -14.96 -15.97 1.01
C LEU A 14 -14.81 -15.95 -0.51
N HIS A 15 -13.58 -15.87 -0.97
CA HIS A 15 -13.28 -15.79 -2.40
C HIS A 15 -11.90 -16.37 -2.68
N ILE A 16 -11.81 -17.20 -3.72
CA ILE A 16 -10.55 -17.80 -4.17
C ILE A 16 -10.34 -17.39 -5.63
N GLU A 17 -9.23 -16.73 -5.90
CA GLU A 17 -8.81 -16.34 -7.24
C GLU A 17 -7.32 -16.61 -7.41
N GLN A 18 -6.97 -17.20 -8.54
CA GLN A 18 -5.57 -17.42 -8.87
C GLN A 18 -4.96 -16.14 -9.43
N MET A 19 -4.04 -15.57 -8.70
CA MET A 19 -3.26 -14.42 -9.16
C MET A 19 -2.10 -14.88 -10.02
N SER A 20 -2.17 -14.64 -11.33
CA SER A 20 -1.04 -14.83 -12.22
C SER A 20 -0.03 -13.71 -12.05
N ARG A 21 1.24 -14.07 -11.84
CA ARG A 21 2.31 -13.06 -11.94
C ARG A 21 2.47 -12.70 -13.42
N PRO A 22 2.32 -11.42 -13.82
CA PRO A 22 2.66 -11.02 -15.17
C PRO A 22 4.13 -11.40 -15.40
N GLN A 23 4.41 -12.12 -16.47
CA GLN A 23 5.79 -12.40 -16.85
C GLN A 23 6.47 -11.05 -17.11
N VAL A 24 7.38 -10.67 -16.23
CA VAL A 24 8.23 -9.51 -16.46
C VAL A 24 9.14 -9.89 -17.63
N GLN A 25 8.80 -9.43 -18.82
CA GLN A 25 9.75 -9.44 -19.93
C GLN A 25 10.98 -8.67 -19.42
N LYS A 26 12.11 -9.39 -19.28
CA LYS A 26 13.38 -8.76 -18.94
C LYS A 26 13.66 -7.75 -20.04
N SER A 27 13.35 -6.49 -19.77
CA SER A 27 13.76 -5.39 -20.66
C SER A 27 15.26 -5.50 -20.85
N ALA A 28 15.71 -5.43 -22.11
CA ALA A 28 17.12 -5.43 -22.44
C ALA A 28 17.89 -4.44 -21.53
N PRO A 29 19.12 -4.73 -21.14
CA PRO A 29 19.89 -3.88 -20.25
C PRO A 29 19.92 -2.47 -20.86
N LYS A 30 19.31 -1.51 -20.16
CA LYS A 30 19.38 -0.10 -20.56
C LYS A 30 20.86 0.27 -20.57
N ALA A 31 21.33 0.76 -21.72
CA ALA A 31 22.67 1.33 -21.83
C ALA A 31 22.91 2.25 -20.65
N VAL A 32 23.99 2.00 -19.92
CA VAL A 32 24.37 2.81 -18.77
C VAL A 32 24.79 4.18 -19.30
N ASP A 33 23.85 5.12 -19.22
CA ASP A 33 24.11 6.51 -19.53
C ASP A 33 24.99 7.06 -18.40
N THR A 34 26.29 7.18 -18.68
CA THR A 34 27.33 7.63 -17.75
C THR A 34 27.31 9.14 -17.48
N THR A 35 26.22 9.82 -17.88
CA THR A 35 26.04 11.21 -17.49
C THR A 35 25.91 11.32 -15.98
N LYS A 36 26.90 11.94 -15.33
CA LYS A 36 26.93 12.20 -13.90
C LYS A 36 25.61 12.82 -13.47
N LYS A 37 24.74 12.03 -12.82
CA LYS A 37 23.49 12.53 -12.26
C LYS A 37 23.81 13.71 -11.34
N GLN A 38 23.28 14.89 -11.67
CA GLN A 38 23.40 16.05 -10.78
C GLN A 38 22.89 15.67 -9.39
N ARG A 39 23.75 15.90 -8.37
CA ARG A 39 23.37 15.68 -6.98
C ARG A 39 22.30 16.71 -6.61
N GLY A 40 21.15 16.23 -6.14
CA GLY A 40 20.08 17.08 -5.67
C GLY A 40 18.77 16.88 -6.43
N ARG A 41 17.73 17.47 -5.88
CA ARG A 41 16.39 17.42 -6.45
C ARG A 41 16.34 18.33 -7.70
N PRO A 42 15.82 17.86 -8.85
CA PRO A 42 15.69 18.71 -10.04
C PRO A 42 14.89 19.97 -9.74
N LYS A 43 15.36 21.12 -10.26
CA LYS A 43 14.66 22.40 -10.11
C LYS A 43 13.24 22.29 -10.69
N GLY A 44 12.23 22.67 -9.91
CA GLY A 44 10.82 22.58 -10.32
C GLY A 44 10.12 21.25 -10.02
N SER A 45 10.82 20.24 -9.49
CA SER A 45 10.13 19.02 -9.08
C SER A 45 9.20 19.27 -7.87
N LYS A 46 7.91 18.95 -8.00
CA LYS A 46 6.94 19.02 -6.89
C LYS A 46 7.03 17.78 -6.00
N ASN A 47 6.63 17.91 -4.74
CA ASN A 47 6.44 16.72 -3.89
C ASN A 47 5.33 15.88 -4.51
N LYS A 48 5.56 14.57 -4.66
CA LYS A 48 4.48 13.67 -5.04
C LYS A 48 3.43 13.68 -3.93
N ASN A 49 2.17 13.83 -4.31
CA ASN A 49 1.09 13.64 -3.37
C ASN A 49 1.14 12.18 -2.89
N GLN A 50 1.17 11.96 -1.58
CA GLN A 50 1.23 10.61 -1.00
C GLN A 50 -0.05 9.81 -1.24
N GLU A 51 -1.15 10.50 -1.56
CA GLU A 51 -2.45 9.87 -1.87
C GLU A 51 -2.55 9.43 -3.33
N GLU A 52 -1.80 10.07 -4.24
CA GLU A 52 -1.71 9.70 -5.65
C GLU A 52 -0.59 8.67 -5.85
N VAL A 53 -0.95 7.41 -5.79
CA VAL A 53 0.00 6.30 -5.92
C VAL A 53 -0.39 5.44 -7.11
N ASP A 54 0.59 5.19 -7.98
CA ASP A 54 0.46 4.20 -9.04
C ASP A 54 0.52 2.79 -8.45
N PHE A 55 -0.53 2.01 -8.68
CA PHE A 55 -0.58 0.64 -8.21
C PHE A 55 0.09 -0.32 -9.18
N SER A 56 0.81 -1.30 -8.65
CA SER A 56 1.30 -2.41 -9.45
C SER A 56 0.11 -3.25 -9.99
N PRO A 57 0.30 -4.03 -11.07
CA PRO A 57 -0.74 -4.93 -11.58
C PRO A 57 -1.29 -5.86 -10.50
N PHE A 58 -0.41 -6.38 -9.64
CA PHE A 58 -0.81 -7.20 -8.49
C PHE A 58 -1.72 -6.44 -7.51
N GLN A 59 -1.36 -5.21 -7.15
CA GLN A 59 -2.18 -4.39 -6.25
C GLN A 59 -3.53 -4.03 -6.87
N THR A 60 -3.57 -3.76 -8.17
CA THR A 60 -4.81 -3.48 -8.89
C THR A 60 -5.73 -4.70 -8.88
N GLN A 61 -5.20 -5.89 -9.16
CA GLN A 61 -5.96 -7.14 -9.10
C GLN A 61 -6.45 -7.42 -7.69
N LEU A 62 -5.57 -7.31 -6.67
CA LEU A 62 -5.94 -7.52 -5.27
C LEU A 62 -7.04 -6.55 -4.82
N LYS A 63 -6.97 -5.28 -5.23
CA LYS A 63 -8.02 -4.29 -4.99
C LYS A 63 -9.35 -4.72 -5.61
N GLY A 64 -9.33 -5.28 -6.82
CA GLY A 64 -10.49 -5.86 -7.47
C GLY A 64 -11.11 -7.00 -6.66
N CYS A 65 -10.29 -7.94 -6.19
CA CYS A 65 -10.72 -9.06 -5.34
C CYS A 65 -11.35 -8.57 -4.02
N ILE A 66 -10.75 -7.56 -3.38
CA ILE A 66 -11.30 -6.99 -2.14
C ILE A 66 -12.68 -6.38 -2.41
N ARG A 67 -12.81 -5.57 -3.47
CA ARG A 67 -14.09 -4.97 -3.85
C ARG A 67 -15.16 -6.01 -4.18
N HIS A 68 -14.77 -7.05 -4.91
CA HIS A 68 -15.68 -8.15 -5.22
C HIS A 68 -16.17 -8.85 -3.95
N ALA A 69 -15.27 -9.15 -3.02
CA ALA A 69 -15.62 -9.75 -1.75
C ALA A 69 -16.55 -8.86 -0.90
N LEU A 70 -16.29 -7.55 -0.86
CA LEU A 70 -17.17 -6.59 -0.18
C LEU A 70 -18.57 -6.54 -0.80
N ASN A 71 -18.66 -6.60 -2.14
CA ASN A 71 -19.94 -6.59 -2.83
C ASN A 71 -20.75 -7.88 -2.56
N LEU A 72 -20.09 -9.04 -2.48
CA LEU A 72 -20.75 -10.31 -2.15
C LEU A 72 -21.38 -10.30 -0.75
N THR A 73 -20.79 -9.55 0.16
CA THR A 73 -21.21 -9.53 1.57
C THR A 73 -21.95 -8.24 1.96
N HIS A 74 -22.18 -7.36 1.00
CA HIS A 74 -22.66 -5.98 1.18
C HIS A 74 -23.85 -5.92 2.08
N ASN A 75 -24.65 -6.53 2.48
CA ASN A 75 -25.77 -6.35 3.41
C ASN A 75 -25.76 -7.36 4.57
N THR A 76 -24.74 -8.21 4.62
CA THR A 76 -24.72 -9.33 5.58
C THR A 76 -23.63 -9.15 6.62
N ILE A 77 -22.45 -8.66 6.21
CA ILE A 77 -21.29 -8.56 7.10
C ILE A 77 -20.60 -7.21 6.88
N GLU A 78 -20.38 -6.46 7.96
CA GLU A 78 -19.58 -5.23 7.94
C GLU A 78 -18.11 -5.55 8.18
N PHE A 79 -17.26 -5.31 7.19
CA PHE A 79 -15.81 -5.41 7.33
C PHE A 79 -15.21 -4.05 7.66
N LYS A 80 -14.28 -4.04 8.61
CA LYS A 80 -13.51 -2.84 9.00
C LYS A 80 -12.03 -2.98 8.65
N TYR A 81 -11.50 -4.17 8.71
CA TYR A 81 -10.07 -4.43 8.60
C TYR A 81 -9.75 -5.41 7.49
N PHE A 82 -8.66 -5.12 6.79
CA PHE A 82 -8.01 -6.02 5.86
C PHE A 82 -6.66 -6.43 6.44
N VAL A 83 -6.50 -7.71 6.70
CA VAL A 83 -5.26 -8.27 7.28
C VAL A 83 -4.42 -8.89 6.18
N TYR A 84 -3.17 -8.51 6.09
CA TYR A 84 -2.25 -9.05 5.10
C TYR A 84 -0.82 -9.11 5.65
N ASP A 85 0.01 -9.98 5.09
CA ASP A 85 1.42 -10.06 5.43
C ASP A 85 2.19 -8.79 5.02
N GLY A 86 3.43 -8.64 5.51
CA GLY A 86 4.26 -7.44 5.38
C GLY A 86 4.47 -6.90 3.96
N ALA A 87 4.07 -7.64 2.91
CA ALA A 87 4.16 -7.18 1.53
C ALA A 87 3.34 -5.90 1.22
N LEU A 88 2.29 -5.62 2.00
CA LEU A 88 1.47 -4.41 1.89
C LEU A 88 1.78 -3.34 2.96
N GLY A 89 2.80 -3.56 3.78
CA GLY A 89 3.27 -2.59 4.78
C GLY A 89 3.99 -1.37 4.19
N ASN A 90 3.64 -0.94 2.98
CA ASN A 90 4.16 0.24 2.30
C ASN A 90 3.04 1.22 1.95
N ASN A 91 3.40 2.45 1.59
CA ASN A 91 2.40 3.48 1.28
C ASN A 91 1.41 3.06 0.19
N ALA A 92 1.87 2.40 -0.88
CA ALA A 92 1.00 1.96 -1.97
C ALA A 92 -0.03 0.92 -1.49
N GLY A 93 0.41 -0.05 -0.65
CA GLY A 93 -0.49 -1.04 -0.06
C GLY A 93 -1.55 -0.40 0.86
N VAL A 94 -1.12 0.53 1.71
CA VAL A 94 -2.03 1.26 2.62
C VAL A 94 -3.06 2.07 1.82
N GLN A 95 -2.62 2.83 0.81
CA GLN A 95 -3.52 3.63 -0.02
C GLN A 95 -4.48 2.76 -0.85
N MET A 96 -4.02 1.61 -1.35
CA MET A 96 -4.86 0.66 -2.06
C MET A 96 -6.02 0.17 -1.19
N VAL A 97 -5.74 -0.25 0.05
CA VAL A 97 -6.75 -0.74 0.99
C VAL A 97 -7.67 0.40 1.44
N LYS A 98 -7.12 1.58 1.77
CA LYS A 98 -7.90 2.77 2.14
C LYS A 98 -8.93 3.15 1.08
N GLN A 99 -8.59 3.01 -0.21
CA GLN A 99 -9.53 3.25 -1.32
C GLN A 99 -10.66 2.20 -1.45
N THR A 100 -10.61 1.12 -0.70
CA THR A 100 -11.74 0.16 -0.57
C THR A 100 -12.61 0.42 0.66
N GLY A 101 -12.28 1.44 1.46
CA GLY A 101 -13.00 1.77 2.69
C GLY A 101 -12.55 0.97 3.92
N LEU A 102 -11.49 0.17 3.80
CA LEU A 102 -10.97 -0.67 4.88
C LEU A 102 -9.71 -0.08 5.50
N TYR A 103 -9.45 -0.47 6.75
CA TYR A 103 -8.16 -0.26 7.41
C TYR A 103 -7.25 -1.47 7.18
N VAL A 104 -5.96 -1.23 6.95
CA VAL A 104 -4.99 -2.31 6.77
C VAL A 104 -4.35 -2.67 8.11
N ILE A 105 -4.26 -3.96 8.38
CA ILE A 105 -3.41 -4.53 9.42
C ILE A 105 -2.33 -5.35 8.72
N SER A 106 -1.09 -4.92 8.81
CA SER A 106 0.04 -5.57 8.15
C SER A 106 1.27 -5.54 9.05
N LYS A 107 2.10 -6.57 8.92
CA LYS A 107 3.39 -6.59 9.59
C LYS A 107 4.29 -5.52 8.99
N LEU A 108 4.85 -4.67 9.83
CA LEU A 108 5.85 -3.70 9.39
C LEU A 108 7.18 -4.40 9.10
N ARG A 109 7.89 -3.89 8.12
CA ARG A 109 9.26 -4.32 7.86
C ARG A 109 10.16 -3.81 8.99
N HIS A 110 11.22 -4.54 9.29
CA HIS A 110 12.16 -4.19 10.37
C HIS A 110 12.88 -2.86 10.13
N ASP A 111 12.98 -2.43 8.85
CA ASP A 111 13.60 -1.19 8.41
C ASP A 111 12.60 -0.03 8.23
N SER A 112 11.34 -0.22 8.65
CA SER A 112 10.30 0.81 8.51
C SER A 112 10.48 1.87 9.59
N GLU A 113 10.62 3.13 9.15
CA GLU A 113 10.60 4.29 10.04
C GLU A 113 9.16 4.77 10.21
N LEU A 114 8.72 4.88 11.45
CA LEU A 114 7.41 5.43 11.80
C LEU A 114 7.58 6.85 12.32
N TYR A 115 6.75 7.75 11.83
CA TYR A 115 6.73 9.14 12.25
C TYR A 115 5.38 9.49 12.85
N PHE A 116 5.41 10.11 14.02
CA PHE A 116 4.22 10.70 14.61
C PHE A 116 4.06 12.14 14.13
N PRO A 117 2.82 12.65 14.02
CA PRO A 117 2.62 14.06 13.76
C PRO A 117 3.30 14.90 14.86
N PHE A 118 4.06 15.91 14.45
CA PHE A 118 4.60 16.89 15.40
C PHE A 118 3.47 17.82 15.83
N LEU A 119 3.10 17.78 17.11
CA LEU A 119 1.94 18.52 17.64
C LEU A 119 2.33 19.87 18.23
N ASP A 120 3.63 20.15 18.44
CA ASP A 120 4.10 21.41 18.98
C ASP A 120 4.26 22.47 17.90
N GLU A 121 4.21 23.75 18.29
CA GLU A 121 4.50 24.86 17.38
C GLU A 121 5.94 24.81 16.90
N GLN A 122 6.14 24.83 15.59
CA GLN A 122 7.47 24.87 15.00
C GLN A 122 8.07 26.27 15.18
N LYS A 123 9.02 26.41 16.09
CA LYS A 123 9.76 27.65 16.29
C LYS A 123 10.90 27.76 15.28
N GLY A 124 10.76 28.69 14.31
CA GLY A 124 11.85 29.06 13.40
C GLY A 124 11.84 28.38 12.04
N ARG A 125 12.79 28.77 11.16
CA ARG A 125 13.02 28.17 9.84
C ARG A 125 13.77 26.86 10.00
N GLY A 126 13.24 25.79 9.43
CA GLY A 126 13.92 24.49 9.39
C GLY A 126 12.98 23.33 9.09
N LYS A 127 13.57 22.15 9.00
CA LYS A 127 12.80 20.91 8.85
C LYS A 127 12.06 20.63 10.16
N PRO A 128 10.76 20.29 10.13
CA PRO A 128 10.03 19.91 11.33
C PRO A 128 10.80 18.83 12.10
N ARG A 129 10.88 18.96 13.43
CA ARG A 129 11.43 17.89 14.26
C ARG A 129 10.53 16.67 14.15
N LYS A 130 11.17 15.52 14.00
CA LYS A 130 10.50 14.22 13.93
C LYS A 130 10.28 13.65 15.33
#